data_b93f81bccabef74bdc14d7ab0448cbdf
#
_entry.id   b93f81bccabef74bdc14d7ab0448cbdf
#
_cell.length_a   1.000
_cell.length_b   1.000
_cell.length_c   1.000
_cell.angle_alpha   90.00
_cell.angle_beta   90.00
_cell.angle_gamma   90.00
#
_symmetry.space_group_name_H-M   'P 1'
#
loop_
_entity.id
_entity.type
_entity.pdbx_description
1 polymer ?
#
loop_
_entity_poly.entity_id
_entity_poly.type
_entity_poly.pdbx_seq_one_letter_code
_entity_poly.pdbx_strand_id
1 'polypeptide(L)'
;MKLNKKLLTTGILAASLFSMNAFAAVSDSEAAKLGDTLTLMGAEQAGNGGAIPAFEGGLTTPPAGYKNDGIYLNPFPSDTPEFTIDRSNVDQYRDNLSPGQVAMIEKYDNFVIPVYQTRRTMAYPQAVQDQTRANATTVALKEGGSGLENYQAGTPFPMPQSGVEVYWNHITRYRGGSVLRNIGQVTPTESGDFSVVRFQEELTYRTFLEDANQNPDPNVLFYFKQAIVGPARLAGNVLLVHETIDQIAEPRRAWIYNAGQRRVRRAPQVAYDGPGTAADGMRTSDRKSTRLNSSHV
;
A
#
# COMPACT_ATOMS: atom_id res chain seq x y z
N MET A 1 -11.81 -71.15 38.06
CA MET A 1 -11.27 -71.32 36.69
C MET A 1 -10.63 -70.01 36.21
N LYS A 2 -9.38 -70.02 36.03
CA LYS A 2 -8.52 -68.85 35.75
C LYS A 2 -8.68 -68.42 34.30
N LEU A 3 -8.81 -67.13 34.04
CA LEU A 3 -8.44 -66.59 32.73
C LEU A 3 -7.75 -65.22 32.90
N ASN A 4 -6.44 -65.28 32.78
CA ASN A 4 -5.57 -64.12 32.54
C ASN A 4 -5.77 -63.62 31.13
N LYS A 5 -6.10 -62.36 30.95
CA LYS A 5 -5.85 -61.64 29.70
C LYS A 5 -5.19 -60.31 30.03
N LYS A 6 -3.85 -60.31 29.86
CA LYS A 6 -3.06 -59.11 29.69
C LYS A 6 -3.31 -58.62 28.27
N LEU A 7 -4.07 -57.55 28.09
CA LEU A 7 -4.05 -56.77 26.86
C LEU A 7 -3.05 -55.63 27.05
N LEU A 8 -1.94 -55.78 26.39
CA LEU A 8 -1.04 -54.67 26.13
C LEU A 8 -1.75 -53.76 25.13
N THR A 9 -2.26 -52.64 25.60
CA THR A 9 -2.69 -51.57 24.71
C THR A 9 -1.50 -50.65 24.51
N THR A 10 -0.77 -50.83 23.45
CA THR A 10 0.26 -49.90 22.97
C THR A 10 -0.51 -48.71 22.40
N GLY A 11 -0.68 -47.66 23.23
CA GLY A 11 -1.18 -46.38 22.81
C GLY A 11 -0.13 -45.69 21.93
N ILE A 12 -0.32 -45.72 20.62
CA ILE A 12 0.39 -44.83 19.70
C ILE A 12 -0.16 -43.44 19.95
N LEU A 13 0.57 -42.67 20.75
CA LEU A 13 0.36 -41.24 20.88
C LEU A 13 0.85 -40.63 19.56
N ALA A 14 -0.04 -40.53 18.57
CA ALA A 14 0.19 -39.67 17.40
C ALA A 14 0.18 -38.24 17.93
N ALA A 15 1.34 -37.74 18.33
CA ALA A 15 1.59 -36.33 18.48
C ALA A 15 1.48 -35.72 17.09
N SER A 16 0.27 -35.28 16.73
CA SER A 16 0.05 -34.33 15.66
C SER A 16 0.79 -33.05 16.09
N LEU A 17 2.02 -32.95 15.61
CA LEU A 17 2.73 -31.68 15.52
C LEU A 17 1.90 -30.81 14.59
N PHE A 18 0.92 -30.10 15.15
CA PHE A 18 0.47 -28.85 14.55
C PHE A 18 1.71 -27.96 14.57
N SER A 19 2.45 -27.98 13.46
CA SER A 19 3.38 -26.92 13.14
C SER A 19 2.52 -25.66 13.09
N MET A 20 2.49 -24.92 14.20
CA MET A 20 2.16 -23.52 14.16
C MET A 20 3.18 -22.95 13.17
N ASN A 21 2.75 -22.70 11.93
CA ASN A 21 3.47 -21.83 11.04
C ASN A 21 3.47 -20.45 11.72
N ALA A 22 4.38 -20.24 12.66
CA ALA A 22 4.86 -18.90 12.91
C ALA A 22 5.32 -18.43 11.52
N PHE A 23 4.67 -17.42 10.98
CA PHE A 23 5.12 -16.75 9.77
C PHE A 23 6.47 -16.13 10.13
N ALA A 24 7.51 -16.93 10.01
CA ALA A 24 8.85 -16.58 10.41
C ALA A 24 9.47 -15.75 9.30
N ALA A 25 10.30 -14.81 9.68
CA ALA A 25 11.25 -14.17 8.80
C ALA A 25 11.95 -15.23 7.93
N VAL A 26 12.32 -14.86 6.71
CA VAL A 26 13.01 -15.80 5.81
C VAL A 26 14.38 -16.16 6.35
N SER A 27 14.95 -17.29 5.90
CA SER A 27 16.30 -17.71 6.30
C SER A 27 17.37 -16.75 5.77
N ASP A 28 18.53 -16.71 6.41
CA ASP A 28 19.68 -15.93 5.96
C ASP A 28 20.07 -16.27 4.51
N SER A 29 19.97 -17.54 4.12
CA SER A 29 20.26 -18.00 2.75
C SER A 29 19.25 -17.46 1.72
N GLU A 30 17.99 -17.34 2.08
CA GLU A 30 17.00 -16.68 1.24
C GLU A 30 17.22 -15.17 1.20
N ALA A 31 17.49 -14.54 2.34
CA ALA A 31 17.76 -13.11 2.42
C ALA A 31 19.00 -12.67 1.63
N ALA A 32 19.99 -13.59 1.45
CA ALA A 32 21.17 -13.34 0.65
C ALA A 32 20.87 -13.10 -0.84
N LYS A 33 19.69 -13.49 -1.34
CA LYS A 33 19.25 -13.16 -2.71
C LYS A 33 18.99 -11.68 -2.94
N LEU A 34 18.73 -10.90 -1.86
CA LEU A 34 18.49 -9.46 -1.94
C LEU A 34 19.79 -8.73 -2.28
N GLY A 35 19.79 -8.06 -3.43
CA GLY A 35 20.97 -7.40 -4.01
C GLY A 35 21.80 -8.30 -4.92
N ASP A 36 21.37 -9.53 -5.15
CA ASP A 36 21.97 -10.48 -6.10
C ASP A 36 20.96 -10.83 -7.20
N THR A 37 20.17 -11.88 -7.04
CA THR A 37 19.11 -12.24 -7.99
C THR A 37 17.84 -11.43 -7.83
N LEU A 38 17.61 -10.88 -6.63
CA LEU A 38 16.55 -9.95 -6.32
C LEU A 38 17.10 -8.57 -6.07
N THR A 39 16.34 -7.54 -6.42
CA THR A 39 16.63 -6.17 -5.96
C THR A 39 16.54 -6.10 -4.44
N LEU A 40 17.11 -5.06 -3.82
CA LEU A 40 16.98 -4.87 -2.36
C LEU A 40 15.53 -4.69 -1.89
N MET A 41 14.60 -4.44 -2.81
CA MET A 41 13.16 -4.34 -2.52
C MET A 41 12.41 -5.64 -2.81
N GLY A 42 13.09 -6.73 -3.18
CA GLY A 42 12.52 -8.07 -3.37
C GLY A 42 11.97 -8.36 -4.77
N ALA A 43 12.12 -7.45 -5.73
CA ALA A 43 11.74 -7.73 -7.12
C ALA A 43 12.85 -8.50 -7.84
N GLU A 44 12.51 -9.31 -8.86
CA GLU A 44 13.51 -9.96 -9.71
C GLU A 44 14.44 -8.92 -10.35
N GLN A 45 15.76 -9.17 -10.26
CA GLN A 45 16.78 -8.30 -10.85
C GLN A 45 16.77 -8.43 -12.38
N ALA A 46 16.68 -9.64 -12.88
CA ALA A 46 16.67 -9.94 -14.31
C ALA A 46 15.39 -9.44 -14.98
N GLY A 47 15.47 -9.18 -16.28
CA GLY A 47 14.31 -9.03 -17.14
C GLY A 47 13.67 -10.38 -17.47
N ASN A 48 12.53 -10.35 -18.16
CA ASN A 48 11.80 -11.56 -18.56
C ASN A 48 12.16 -12.05 -19.98
N GLY A 49 13.20 -11.49 -20.59
CA GLY A 49 13.58 -11.79 -21.99
C GLY A 49 12.63 -11.20 -23.05
N GLY A 50 11.68 -10.37 -22.64
CA GLY A 50 10.68 -9.72 -23.49
C GLY A 50 10.45 -8.26 -23.09
N ALA A 51 9.21 -7.90 -22.85
CA ALA A 51 8.80 -6.52 -22.61
C ALA A 51 9.32 -5.91 -21.27
N ILE A 52 9.78 -6.72 -20.32
CA ILE A 52 10.29 -6.23 -19.03
C ILE A 52 11.82 -6.33 -19.04
N PRO A 53 12.56 -5.20 -19.04
CA PRO A 53 14.02 -5.19 -19.01
C PRO A 53 14.58 -5.57 -17.64
N ALA A 54 15.88 -5.87 -17.56
CA ALA A 54 16.58 -5.99 -16.30
C ALA A 54 16.50 -4.70 -15.49
N PHE A 55 16.58 -4.80 -14.16
CA PHE A 55 16.63 -3.63 -13.28
C PHE A 55 18.06 -3.12 -13.17
N GLU A 56 18.28 -1.85 -13.50
CA GLU A 56 19.58 -1.19 -13.54
C GLU A 56 19.73 -0.11 -12.45
N GLY A 57 19.01 -0.24 -11.33
CA GLY A 57 19.09 0.70 -10.20
C GLY A 57 18.02 1.79 -10.20
N GLY A 58 17.22 1.89 -11.25
CA GLY A 58 16.16 2.89 -11.36
C GLY A 58 16.66 4.30 -11.70
N LEU A 59 15.75 5.28 -11.61
CA LEU A 59 16.03 6.68 -11.91
C LEU A 59 16.42 7.41 -10.63
N THR A 60 17.73 7.65 -10.43
CA THR A 60 18.26 8.28 -9.21
C THR A 60 18.50 9.77 -9.36
N THR A 61 18.51 10.28 -10.60
CA THR A 61 18.72 11.70 -10.90
C THR A 61 17.44 12.31 -11.47
N PRO A 62 16.97 13.43 -10.93
CA PRO A 62 15.82 14.12 -11.49
C PRO A 62 16.04 14.54 -12.94
N PRO A 63 14.99 14.64 -13.76
CA PRO A 63 15.10 15.16 -15.12
C PRO A 63 15.66 16.58 -15.14
N ALA A 64 16.33 16.95 -16.23
CA ALA A 64 16.84 18.31 -16.42
C ALA A 64 15.70 19.34 -16.31
N GLY A 65 15.93 20.40 -15.53
CA GLY A 65 14.92 21.44 -15.29
C GLY A 65 13.96 21.18 -14.15
N TYR A 66 14.05 20.06 -13.45
CA TYR A 66 13.28 19.80 -12.22
C TYR A 66 13.65 20.78 -11.11
N LYS A 67 12.67 21.40 -10.45
CA LYS A 67 12.88 22.47 -9.45
C LYS A 67 12.39 22.12 -8.04
N ASN A 68 11.89 20.92 -7.81
CA ASN A 68 11.28 20.51 -6.53
C ASN A 68 10.18 21.47 -6.04
N ASP A 69 9.39 22.00 -6.97
CA ASP A 69 8.27 22.92 -6.72
C ASP A 69 6.92 22.21 -6.68
N GLY A 70 6.93 20.88 -6.63
CA GLY A 70 5.74 20.04 -6.66
C GLY A 70 5.26 19.69 -8.07
N ILE A 71 5.94 20.16 -9.11
CA ILE A 71 5.65 19.83 -10.51
C ILE A 71 6.59 18.72 -10.95
N TYR A 72 6.02 17.56 -11.30
CA TYR A 72 6.80 16.44 -11.81
C TYR A 72 6.97 16.56 -13.32
N LEU A 73 8.20 16.53 -13.77
CA LEU A 73 8.53 16.53 -15.19
C LEU A 73 8.55 15.10 -15.72
N ASN A 74 8.12 14.93 -16.98
CA ASN A 74 8.27 13.64 -17.67
C ASN A 74 9.78 13.35 -17.87
N PRO A 75 10.31 12.26 -17.29
CA PRO A 75 11.72 11.92 -17.46
C PRO A 75 12.06 11.40 -18.87
N PHE A 76 11.04 11.07 -19.67
CA PHE A 76 11.19 10.49 -21.01
C PHE A 76 10.34 11.27 -22.05
N PRO A 77 10.60 12.57 -22.27
CA PRO A 77 9.75 13.39 -23.12
C PRO A 77 9.79 12.99 -24.61
N SER A 78 10.80 12.23 -25.01
CA SER A 78 10.94 11.73 -26.39
C SER A 78 10.27 10.37 -26.62
N ASP A 79 9.74 9.73 -25.58
CA ASP A 79 9.08 8.45 -25.77
C ASP A 79 7.79 8.62 -26.55
N THR A 80 7.60 7.75 -27.53
CA THR A 80 6.35 7.61 -28.29
C THR A 80 5.72 6.27 -28.01
N PRO A 81 4.38 6.13 -28.08
CA PRO A 81 3.75 4.83 -27.95
C PRO A 81 4.26 3.86 -29.01
N GLU A 82 4.54 2.63 -28.63
CA GLU A 82 4.82 1.53 -29.57
C GLU A 82 3.58 1.20 -30.40
N PHE A 83 2.42 1.23 -29.76
CA PHE A 83 1.10 1.12 -30.37
C PHE A 83 0.02 1.69 -29.45
N THR A 84 -1.18 1.81 -29.96
CA THR A 84 -2.35 2.26 -29.19
C THR A 84 -3.45 1.23 -29.28
N ILE A 85 -4.05 0.89 -28.14
CA ILE A 85 -5.22 0.02 -28.10
C ILE A 85 -6.45 0.92 -28.11
N ASP A 86 -7.33 0.67 -29.05
CA ASP A 86 -8.61 1.36 -29.24
C ASP A 86 -9.72 0.35 -29.61
N ARG A 87 -10.92 0.86 -29.92
CA ARG A 87 -12.05 0.01 -30.30
C ARG A 87 -11.79 -0.88 -31.53
N SER A 88 -10.91 -0.48 -32.43
CA SER A 88 -10.66 -1.23 -33.66
C SER A 88 -9.80 -2.46 -33.47
N ASN A 89 -9.00 -2.50 -32.39
CA ASN A 89 -8.04 -3.57 -32.14
C ASN A 89 -8.11 -4.18 -30.73
N VAL A 90 -9.04 -3.76 -29.86
CA VAL A 90 -9.16 -4.22 -28.48
C VAL A 90 -9.25 -5.75 -28.35
N ASP A 91 -9.88 -6.42 -29.31
CA ASP A 91 -10.04 -7.88 -29.30
C ASP A 91 -8.70 -8.63 -29.37
N GLN A 92 -7.67 -8.03 -29.98
CA GLN A 92 -6.33 -8.60 -30.05
C GLN A 92 -5.59 -8.58 -28.70
N TYR A 93 -6.05 -7.74 -27.77
CA TYR A 93 -5.38 -7.49 -26.49
C TYR A 93 -6.22 -7.85 -25.27
N ARG A 94 -7.37 -8.54 -25.46
CA ARG A 94 -8.29 -8.88 -24.35
C ARG A 94 -7.61 -9.59 -23.19
N ASP A 95 -6.69 -10.49 -23.48
CA ASP A 95 -5.95 -11.27 -22.46
C ASP A 95 -4.99 -10.40 -21.65
N ASN A 96 -4.64 -9.22 -22.15
CA ASN A 96 -3.77 -8.26 -21.48
C ASN A 96 -4.54 -7.14 -20.76
N LEU A 97 -5.88 -7.09 -20.90
CA LEU A 97 -6.73 -6.06 -20.37
C LEU A 97 -7.68 -6.59 -19.31
N SER A 98 -7.98 -5.74 -18.30
CA SER A 98 -9.08 -6.04 -17.40
C SER A 98 -10.43 -5.89 -18.11
N PRO A 99 -11.48 -6.62 -17.66
CA PRO A 99 -12.84 -6.44 -18.23
C PRO A 99 -13.32 -4.98 -18.20
N GLY A 100 -12.93 -4.23 -17.16
CA GLY A 100 -13.27 -2.81 -17.05
C GLY A 100 -12.60 -1.93 -18.12
N GLN A 101 -11.32 -2.20 -18.46
CA GLN A 101 -10.62 -1.50 -19.52
C GLN A 101 -11.26 -1.79 -20.88
N VAL A 102 -11.59 -3.05 -21.15
CA VAL A 102 -12.31 -3.44 -22.37
C VAL A 102 -13.64 -2.70 -22.47
N ALA A 103 -14.45 -2.72 -21.42
CA ALA A 103 -15.74 -2.04 -21.38
C ALA A 103 -15.61 -0.51 -21.60
N MET A 104 -14.54 0.11 -21.08
CA MET A 104 -14.27 1.54 -21.30
C MET A 104 -13.95 1.84 -22.76
N ILE A 105 -13.09 1.03 -23.40
CA ILE A 105 -12.74 1.17 -24.82
C ILE A 105 -13.98 0.96 -25.70
N GLU A 106 -14.79 -0.04 -25.41
CA GLU A 106 -16.01 -0.34 -26.18
C GLU A 106 -17.11 0.72 -26.00
N LYS A 107 -17.16 1.36 -24.83
CA LYS A 107 -18.20 2.34 -24.52
C LYS A 107 -17.89 3.76 -25.00
N TYR A 108 -16.61 4.17 -24.90
CA TYR A 108 -16.21 5.55 -25.13
C TYR A 108 -15.22 5.66 -26.30
N ASP A 109 -15.60 6.37 -27.36
CA ASP A 109 -14.79 6.51 -28.58
C ASP A 109 -13.47 7.25 -28.36
N ASN A 110 -13.41 8.09 -27.34
CA ASN A 110 -12.22 8.86 -26.95
C ASN A 110 -11.36 8.17 -25.89
N PHE A 111 -11.74 6.98 -25.42
CA PHE A 111 -10.93 6.23 -24.48
C PHE A 111 -10.02 5.26 -25.25
N VAL A 112 -8.73 5.53 -25.18
CA VAL A 112 -7.68 4.72 -25.82
C VAL A 112 -6.56 4.46 -24.81
N ILE A 113 -5.79 3.40 -25.01
CA ILE A 113 -4.66 3.04 -24.17
C ILE A 113 -3.39 3.06 -25.03
N PRO A 114 -2.58 4.12 -24.98
CA PRO A 114 -1.27 4.13 -25.60
C PRO A 114 -0.32 3.22 -24.79
N VAL A 115 0.37 2.33 -25.48
CA VAL A 115 1.32 1.39 -24.90
C VAL A 115 2.75 1.84 -25.18
N TYR A 116 3.52 1.99 -24.13
CA TYR A 116 4.90 2.45 -24.19
C TYR A 116 5.86 1.33 -23.77
N GLN A 117 7.12 1.49 -24.13
CA GLN A 117 8.20 0.64 -23.65
C GLN A 117 8.18 0.59 -22.12
N THR A 118 8.25 -0.61 -21.56
CA THR A 118 8.35 -0.79 -20.11
C THR A 118 9.70 -0.30 -19.61
N ARG A 119 9.68 0.54 -18.56
CA ARG A 119 10.85 1.03 -17.88
C ARG A 119 10.78 0.73 -16.39
N ARG A 120 11.91 0.33 -15.81
CA ARG A 120 12.02 0.04 -14.37
C ARG A 120 12.72 1.19 -13.67
N THR A 121 11.97 2.28 -13.44
CA THR A 121 12.51 3.56 -12.97
C THR A 121 12.48 3.75 -11.46
N MET A 122 11.78 2.89 -10.71
CA MET A 122 11.66 3.06 -9.28
C MET A 122 13.02 2.94 -8.58
N ALA A 123 13.42 4.02 -7.90
CA ALA A 123 14.59 4.06 -7.05
C ALA A 123 14.17 4.44 -5.62
N TYR A 124 14.83 3.85 -4.65
CA TYR A 124 14.58 4.11 -3.22
C TYR A 124 15.83 4.71 -2.58
N PRO A 125 15.70 5.59 -1.56
CA PRO A 125 16.83 6.01 -0.75
C PRO A 125 17.59 4.82 -0.17
N GLN A 126 18.92 4.91 -0.08
CA GLN A 126 19.75 3.80 0.41
C GLN A 126 19.32 3.32 1.79
N ALA A 127 19.01 4.24 2.71
CA ALA A 127 18.54 3.89 4.05
C ALA A 127 17.25 3.05 4.06
N VAL A 128 16.33 3.27 3.09
CA VAL A 128 15.11 2.47 2.93
C VAL A 128 15.43 1.08 2.42
N GLN A 129 16.40 0.97 1.50
CA GLN A 129 16.86 -0.30 0.96
C GLN A 129 17.57 -1.13 2.03
N ASP A 130 18.47 -0.52 2.81
CA ASP A 130 19.19 -1.17 3.90
C ASP A 130 18.24 -1.69 4.98
N GLN A 131 17.25 -0.87 5.36
CA GLN A 131 16.22 -1.28 6.30
C GLN A 131 15.36 -2.42 5.76
N THR A 132 15.00 -2.38 4.47
CA THR A 132 14.22 -3.45 3.81
C THR A 132 15.00 -4.78 3.84
N ARG A 133 16.30 -4.73 3.58
CA ARG A 133 17.16 -5.92 3.67
C ARG A 133 17.22 -6.48 5.09
N ALA A 134 17.35 -5.62 6.10
CA ALA A 134 17.34 -6.04 7.50
C ALA A 134 15.97 -6.64 7.91
N ASN A 135 14.88 -6.10 7.42
CA ASN A 135 13.53 -6.57 7.70
C ASN A 135 13.31 -8.02 7.27
N ALA A 136 13.96 -8.48 6.20
CA ALA A 136 13.78 -9.82 5.66
C ALA A 136 13.93 -10.93 6.71
N THR A 137 14.85 -10.75 7.67
CA THR A 137 15.15 -11.73 8.71
C THR A 137 14.66 -11.33 10.11
N THR A 138 14.06 -10.14 10.27
CA THR A 138 13.73 -9.62 11.60
C THR A 138 12.26 -9.29 11.80
N VAL A 139 11.54 -8.89 10.74
CA VAL A 139 10.14 -8.54 10.84
C VAL A 139 9.26 -9.77 10.78
N ALA A 140 8.26 -9.82 11.65
CA ALA A 140 7.27 -10.88 11.66
C ALA A 140 5.85 -10.31 11.72
N LEU A 141 4.87 -11.11 11.30
CA LEU A 141 3.47 -10.80 11.54
C LEU A 141 3.12 -11.10 13.00
N LYS A 142 2.34 -10.23 13.61
CA LYS A 142 1.65 -10.56 14.86
C LYS A 142 0.59 -11.61 14.63
N GLU A 143 0.16 -12.27 15.69
CA GLU A 143 -0.89 -13.27 15.64
C GLU A 143 -2.13 -12.75 14.88
N GLY A 144 -2.67 -13.56 13.99
CA GLY A 144 -3.77 -13.18 13.12
C GLY A 144 -3.43 -12.15 12.02
N GLY A 145 -2.16 -11.78 11.86
CA GLY A 145 -1.71 -10.86 10.81
C GLY A 145 -2.11 -9.38 11.01
N SER A 146 -2.60 -9.04 12.19
CA SER A 146 -3.17 -7.71 12.50
C SER A 146 -2.15 -6.61 12.74
N GLY A 147 -0.88 -6.95 12.83
CA GLY A 147 0.21 -6.03 13.10
C GLY A 147 1.57 -6.60 12.72
N LEU A 148 2.60 -5.78 12.92
CA LEU A 148 3.99 -6.13 12.66
C LEU A 148 4.79 -6.11 13.96
N GLU A 149 5.71 -7.07 14.09
CA GLU A 149 6.75 -7.10 15.12
C GLU A 149 8.07 -6.64 14.52
N ASN A 150 8.86 -5.91 15.31
CA ASN A 150 10.20 -5.42 14.96
C ASN A 150 10.26 -4.52 13.72
N TYR A 151 9.12 -3.97 13.27
CA TYR A 151 9.07 -3.09 12.10
C TYR A 151 9.32 -1.63 12.49
N GLN A 152 10.16 -0.97 11.70
CA GLN A 152 10.41 0.48 11.80
C GLN A 152 10.14 1.21 10.48
N ALA A 153 10.81 0.83 9.41
CA ALA A 153 10.73 1.46 8.10
C ALA A 153 11.02 0.45 6.98
N GLY A 154 10.93 0.89 5.73
CA GLY A 154 11.20 0.05 4.55
C GLY A 154 10.05 -0.91 4.23
N THR A 155 10.31 -1.87 3.35
CA THR A 155 9.39 -2.96 3.04
C THR A 155 9.52 -4.04 4.11
N PRO A 156 8.45 -4.40 4.84
CA PRO A 156 8.56 -5.37 5.91
C PRO A 156 8.91 -6.79 5.42
N PHE A 157 8.35 -7.20 4.28
CA PHE A 157 8.52 -8.55 3.75
C PHE A 157 8.99 -8.49 2.29
N PRO A 158 10.27 -8.22 2.00
CA PRO A 158 10.76 -8.14 0.61
C PRO A 158 10.60 -9.47 -0.15
N MET A 159 10.45 -10.58 0.56
CA MET A 159 10.15 -11.90 0.01
C MET A 159 8.93 -12.50 0.70
N PRO A 160 7.72 -11.98 0.39
CA PRO A 160 6.51 -12.34 1.10
C PRO A 160 6.14 -13.81 0.87
N GLN A 161 5.71 -14.49 1.93
CA GLN A 161 5.28 -15.89 1.92
C GLN A 161 3.75 -16.02 1.95
N SER A 162 3.05 -14.91 2.18
CA SER A 162 1.58 -14.91 2.29
C SER A 162 0.97 -13.64 1.70
N GLY A 163 -0.31 -13.70 1.35
CA GLY A 163 -1.06 -12.52 0.89
C GLY A 163 -1.14 -11.39 1.93
N VAL A 164 -1.14 -11.74 3.21
CA VAL A 164 -1.13 -10.74 4.31
C VAL A 164 0.19 -9.97 4.33
N GLU A 165 1.31 -10.63 4.08
CA GLU A 165 2.62 -9.98 3.98
C GLU A 165 2.70 -9.03 2.78
N VAL A 166 2.21 -9.46 1.61
CA VAL A 166 2.09 -8.57 0.43
C VAL A 166 1.24 -7.34 0.75
N TYR A 167 0.19 -7.56 1.50
CA TYR A 167 -0.71 -6.50 1.91
C TYR A 167 -0.01 -5.49 2.85
N TRP A 168 0.77 -5.95 3.83
CA TRP A 168 1.57 -5.10 4.67
C TRP A 168 2.63 -4.32 3.88
N ASN A 169 3.26 -4.93 2.88
CA ASN A 169 4.16 -4.23 1.96
C ASN A 169 3.46 -3.08 1.25
N HIS A 170 2.20 -3.26 0.84
CA HIS A 170 1.41 -2.20 0.23
C HIS A 170 1.10 -1.06 1.20
N ILE A 171 0.72 -1.37 2.44
CA ILE A 171 0.40 -0.35 3.46
C ILE A 171 1.63 0.50 3.79
N THR A 172 2.76 -0.16 4.00
CA THR A 172 4.00 0.45 4.49
C THR A 172 4.91 0.95 3.38
N ARG A 173 4.52 0.82 2.10
CA ARG A 173 5.34 1.23 0.97
C ARG A 173 5.88 2.66 1.14
N TYR A 174 7.13 2.86 0.82
CA TYR A 174 7.76 4.17 0.88
C TYR A 174 7.11 5.16 -0.11
N ARG A 175 6.72 6.32 0.39
CA ARG A 175 6.09 7.42 -0.37
C ARG A 175 6.74 8.77 -0.08
N GLY A 176 7.97 8.77 0.40
CA GLY A 176 8.62 9.89 1.07
C GLY A 176 8.45 9.80 2.58
N GLY A 177 9.37 10.37 3.36
CA GLY A 177 9.31 10.37 4.83
C GLY A 177 8.19 11.25 5.34
N SER A 178 8.15 12.51 4.86
CA SER A 178 7.12 13.50 5.09
C SER A 178 6.68 14.09 3.75
N VAL A 179 5.38 14.17 3.53
CA VAL A 179 4.80 14.56 2.25
C VAL A 179 3.70 15.59 2.46
N LEU A 180 3.77 16.71 1.72
CA LEU A 180 2.69 17.66 1.55
C LEU A 180 2.09 17.49 0.15
N ARG A 181 0.77 17.34 0.07
CA ARG A 181 0.06 17.17 -1.20
C ARG A 181 -1.11 18.12 -1.32
N ASN A 182 -1.29 18.70 -2.51
CA ASN A 182 -2.52 19.37 -2.89
C ASN A 182 -3.27 18.47 -3.87
N ILE A 183 -4.48 18.07 -3.51
CA ILE A 183 -5.29 17.15 -4.33
C ILE A 183 -6.68 17.69 -4.59
N GLY A 184 -7.24 17.31 -5.73
CA GLY A 184 -8.65 17.49 -6.07
C GLY A 184 -9.37 16.14 -6.06
N GLN A 185 -10.52 16.08 -5.38
CA GLN A 185 -11.43 14.96 -5.44
C GLN A 185 -12.64 15.35 -6.26
N VAL A 186 -12.95 14.53 -7.25
CA VAL A 186 -14.13 14.67 -8.11
C VAL A 186 -15.08 13.51 -7.84
N THR A 187 -16.34 13.81 -7.64
CA THR A 187 -17.41 12.82 -7.43
C THR A 187 -18.46 13.04 -8.52
N PRO A 188 -18.38 12.30 -9.65
CA PRO A 188 -19.34 12.44 -10.71
C PRO A 188 -20.69 11.82 -10.34
N THR A 189 -21.77 12.43 -10.80
CA THR A 189 -23.13 11.91 -10.73
C THR A 189 -23.49 11.13 -11.99
N GLU A 190 -24.62 10.44 -12.00
CA GLU A 190 -25.11 9.73 -13.20
C GLU A 190 -25.43 10.68 -14.35
N SER A 191 -25.81 11.93 -14.07
CA SER A 191 -26.03 12.98 -15.07
C SER A 191 -24.76 13.50 -15.74
N GLY A 192 -23.56 13.14 -15.20
CA GLY A 192 -22.27 13.63 -15.64
C GLY A 192 -21.83 14.93 -14.95
N ASP A 193 -22.68 15.51 -14.10
CA ASP A 193 -22.29 16.64 -13.26
C ASP A 193 -21.26 16.22 -12.20
N PHE A 194 -20.40 17.13 -11.80
CA PHE A 194 -19.45 16.88 -10.73
C PHE A 194 -19.08 18.16 -9.96
N SER A 195 -18.64 17.97 -8.74
CA SER A 195 -18.02 19.03 -7.93
C SER A 195 -16.58 18.65 -7.59
N VAL A 196 -15.71 19.66 -7.49
CA VAL A 196 -14.32 19.46 -7.09
C VAL A 196 -14.13 19.88 -5.64
N VAL A 197 -13.75 18.93 -4.78
CA VAL A 197 -13.31 19.23 -3.43
C VAL A 197 -11.78 19.23 -3.40
N ARG A 198 -11.21 20.34 -2.94
CA ARG A 198 -9.75 20.51 -2.86
C ARG A 198 -9.27 20.30 -1.43
N PHE A 199 -8.20 19.54 -1.30
CA PHE A 199 -7.56 19.23 -0.03
C PHE A 199 -6.09 19.62 -0.05
N GLN A 200 -5.60 19.97 1.13
CA GLN A 200 -4.19 19.95 1.48
C GLN A 200 -3.97 18.79 2.45
N GLU A 201 -3.06 17.89 2.12
CA GLU A 201 -2.77 16.71 2.92
C GLU A 201 -1.31 16.71 3.35
N GLU A 202 -1.10 16.40 4.62
CA GLU A 202 0.21 16.16 5.22
C GLU A 202 0.24 14.72 5.72
N LEU A 203 1.27 13.98 5.34
CA LEU A 203 1.51 12.61 5.82
C LEU A 203 2.96 12.52 6.26
N THR A 204 3.19 11.99 7.45
CA THR A 204 4.55 11.77 7.98
C THR A 204 4.60 10.42 8.66
N TYR A 205 5.53 9.57 8.23
CA TYR A 205 5.83 8.34 8.95
C TYR A 205 6.60 8.66 10.23
N ARG A 206 6.21 8.03 11.33
CA ARG A 206 6.80 8.28 12.65
C ARG A 206 8.33 8.19 12.64
N THR A 207 8.88 7.20 11.97
CA THR A 207 10.31 6.93 11.93
C THR A 207 11.15 7.94 11.13
N PHE A 208 10.49 8.84 10.38
CA PHE A 208 11.13 9.93 9.64
C PHE A 208 10.98 11.29 10.32
N LEU A 209 10.41 11.34 11.52
CA LEU A 209 10.42 12.57 12.34
C LEU A 209 11.81 12.74 12.97
N GLU A 210 12.28 13.99 13.06
CA GLU A 210 13.57 14.31 13.69
C GLU A 210 13.61 13.88 15.18
N ASP A 211 12.47 13.92 15.86
CA ASP A 211 12.28 13.52 17.24
C ASP A 211 11.71 12.09 17.41
N ALA A 212 11.79 11.27 16.37
CA ALA A 212 11.21 9.92 16.38
C ALA A 212 11.65 9.08 17.60
N ASN A 213 12.90 9.24 18.05
CA ASN A 213 13.42 8.54 19.21
C ASN A 213 12.85 9.08 20.54
N GLN A 214 12.30 10.26 20.55
CA GLN A 214 11.66 10.89 21.71
C GLN A 214 10.13 10.63 21.73
N ASN A 215 9.58 10.13 20.63
CA ASN A 215 8.16 9.83 20.54
C ASN A 215 7.86 8.52 21.28
N PRO A 216 7.09 8.57 22.38
CA PRO A 216 6.83 7.42 23.23
C PRO A 216 5.88 6.37 22.63
N ASP A 217 5.26 6.65 21.49
CA ASP A 217 4.25 5.75 20.89
C ASP A 217 4.81 4.93 19.73
N PRO A 218 5.40 3.76 20.02
CA PRO A 218 5.99 2.89 18.99
C PRO A 218 4.93 2.25 18.09
N ASN A 219 3.66 2.26 18.49
CA ASN A 219 2.56 1.67 17.74
C ASN A 219 2.02 2.59 16.63
N VAL A 220 2.47 3.84 16.53
CA VAL A 220 2.08 4.72 15.43
C VAL A 220 2.91 4.41 14.19
N LEU A 221 2.24 4.12 13.08
CA LEU A 221 2.85 3.94 11.77
C LEU A 221 3.10 5.30 11.10
N PHE A 222 2.05 6.12 11.01
CA PHE A 222 2.12 7.47 10.45
C PHE A 222 1.07 8.41 11.04
N TYR A 223 1.34 9.69 10.90
CA TYR A 223 0.39 10.78 11.13
C TYR A 223 -0.12 11.28 9.78
N PHE A 224 -1.43 11.51 9.70
CA PHE A 224 -2.07 12.03 8.51
C PHE A 224 -3.03 13.16 8.88
N LYS A 225 -2.86 14.30 8.22
CA LYS A 225 -3.74 15.46 8.35
C LYS A 225 -4.28 15.84 6.98
N GLN A 226 -5.58 16.04 6.89
CA GLN A 226 -6.26 16.45 5.66
C GLN A 226 -7.13 17.66 5.95
N ALA A 227 -6.79 18.80 5.35
CA ALA A 227 -7.59 20.03 5.43
C ALA A 227 -8.36 20.24 4.12
N ILE A 228 -9.64 20.55 4.21
CA ILE A 228 -10.43 20.98 3.06
C ILE A 228 -10.16 22.45 2.82
N VAL A 229 -9.66 22.79 1.63
CA VAL A 229 -9.32 24.15 1.21
C VAL A 229 -10.31 24.73 0.17
N GLY A 230 -11.20 23.92 -0.33
CA GLY A 230 -12.29 24.35 -1.23
C GLY A 230 -13.27 23.22 -1.51
N PRO A 231 -14.51 23.51 -1.86
CA PRO A 231 -15.16 24.82 -1.98
C PRO A 231 -15.42 25.50 -0.62
N ALA A 232 -15.77 26.76 -0.63
CA ALA A 232 -15.94 27.58 0.59
C ALA A 232 -16.91 26.97 1.62
N ARG A 233 -17.98 26.30 1.18
CA ARG A 233 -18.96 25.63 2.07
C ARG A 233 -18.37 24.51 2.93
N LEU A 234 -17.24 23.93 2.51
CA LEU A 234 -16.56 22.81 3.19
C LEU A 234 -15.20 23.21 3.76
N ALA A 235 -14.64 24.33 3.29
CA ALA A 235 -13.32 24.78 3.66
C ALA A 235 -13.17 24.97 5.17
N GLY A 236 -11.98 24.68 5.68
CA GLY A 236 -11.65 24.77 7.11
C GLY A 236 -11.95 23.50 7.92
N ASN A 237 -12.66 22.51 7.38
CA ASN A 237 -12.78 21.21 8.04
C ASN A 237 -11.45 20.45 7.93
N VAL A 238 -11.03 19.83 9.06
CA VAL A 238 -9.75 19.10 9.14
C VAL A 238 -9.97 17.73 9.74
N LEU A 239 -9.39 16.73 9.11
CA LEU A 239 -9.25 15.37 9.63
C LEU A 239 -7.80 15.16 10.08
N LEU A 240 -7.60 14.66 11.30
CA LEU A 240 -6.32 14.17 11.80
C LEU A 240 -6.43 12.69 12.12
N VAL A 241 -5.46 11.90 11.66
CA VAL A 241 -5.39 10.46 11.89
C VAL A 241 -4.02 10.08 12.41
N HIS A 242 -3.98 9.30 13.49
CA HIS A 242 -2.83 8.53 13.91
C HIS A 242 -3.10 7.07 13.52
N GLU A 243 -2.41 6.58 12.51
CA GLU A 243 -2.53 5.20 12.07
C GLU A 243 -1.64 4.32 12.93
N THR A 244 -2.18 3.18 13.39
CA THR A 244 -1.45 2.26 14.24
C THR A 244 -0.94 1.04 13.47
N ILE A 245 0.20 0.48 13.94
CA ILE A 245 0.78 -0.76 13.38
C ILE A 245 -0.02 -1.96 13.89
N ASP A 246 -0.26 -2.04 15.21
CA ASP A 246 -1.10 -3.07 15.81
C ASP A 246 -2.47 -2.48 16.13
N GLN A 247 -3.42 -2.76 15.24
CA GLN A 247 -4.77 -2.21 15.34
C GLN A 247 -5.70 -2.99 16.28
N ILE A 248 -5.31 -4.19 16.71
CA ILE A 248 -6.03 -4.94 17.75
C ILE A 248 -5.67 -4.41 19.12
N ALA A 249 -4.39 -4.21 19.39
CA ALA A 249 -3.94 -3.64 20.65
C ALA A 249 -4.43 -2.20 20.82
N GLU A 250 -4.34 -1.40 19.76
CA GLU A 250 -4.81 -0.02 19.76
C GLU A 250 -5.35 0.36 18.38
N PRO A 251 -6.68 0.54 18.24
CA PRO A 251 -7.28 0.96 16.99
C PRO A 251 -6.79 2.33 16.53
N ARG A 252 -6.89 2.56 15.22
CA ARG A 252 -6.68 3.90 14.62
C ARG A 252 -7.36 4.99 15.44
N ARG A 253 -6.63 6.07 15.70
CA ARG A 253 -7.15 7.27 16.35
C ARG A 253 -7.42 8.35 15.30
N ALA A 254 -8.62 8.92 15.29
CA ALA A 254 -8.99 9.97 14.36
C ALA A 254 -9.78 11.08 15.04
N TRP A 255 -9.56 12.32 14.61
CA TRP A 255 -10.25 13.50 15.08
C TRP A 255 -10.69 14.34 13.89
N ILE A 256 -11.85 14.96 14.04
CA ILE A 256 -12.40 15.89 13.05
C ILE A 256 -12.58 17.25 13.71
N TYR A 257 -11.97 18.28 13.14
CA TYR A 257 -12.32 19.67 13.42
C TYR A 257 -13.40 20.11 12.44
N ASN A 258 -14.53 20.58 12.98
CA ASN A 258 -15.61 21.14 12.19
C ASN A 258 -15.53 22.68 12.25
N ALA A 259 -15.30 23.31 11.11
CA ALA A 259 -15.12 24.77 11.01
C ALA A 259 -16.39 25.54 11.41
N GLY A 260 -17.58 25.04 11.06
CA GLY A 260 -18.86 25.66 11.39
C GLY A 260 -19.16 25.67 12.88
N GLN A 261 -18.81 24.59 13.58
CA GLN A 261 -19.01 24.45 15.03
C GLN A 261 -17.79 24.90 15.85
N ARG A 262 -16.64 25.12 15.22
CA ARG A 262 -15.34 25.45 15.84
C ARG A 262 -14.96 24.47 16.95
N ARG A 263 -15.23 23.17 16.72
CA ARG A 263 -15.00 22.10 17.70
C ARG A 263 -14.26 20.95 17.09
N VAL A 264 -13.34 20.38 17.87
CA VAL A 264 -12.73 19.08 17.60
C VAL A 264 -13.59 18.00 18.23
N ARG A 265 -13.85 16.94 17.49
CA ARG A 265 -14.49 15.72 18.00
C ARG A 265 -13.63 14.53 17.63
N ARG A 266 -13.55 13.56 18.51
CA ARG A 266 -13.01 12.26 18.15
C ARG A 266 -13.94 11.68 17.07
N ALA A 267 -13.40 11.30 15.92
CA ALA A 267 -14.18 10.62 14.91
C ALA A 267 -14.64 9.28 15.51
N PRO A 268 -15.94 8.95 15.42
CA PRO A 268 -16.37 7.61 15.71
C PRO A 268 -15.58 6.66 14.80
N GLN A 269 -15.48 5.41 15.18
CA GLN A 269 -14.72 4.38 14.48
C GLN A 269 -14.86 4.56 12.97
N VAL A 270 -13.76 4.92 12.30
CA VAL A 270 -13.73 5.04 10.83
C VAL A 270 -13.67 3.61 10.31
N ALA A 271 -14.84 2.98 10.31
CA ALA A 271 -15.02 1.64 9.81
C ALA A 271 -14.98 1.62 8.28
N TYR A 272 -14.83 0.46 7.73
CA TYR A 272 -14.77 0.24 6.27
C TYR A 272 -16.04 0.70 5.54
N ASP A 273 -17.17 0.62 6.18
CA ASP A 273 -18.48 1.04 5.68
C ASP A 273 -18.77 2.54 5.90
N GLY A 274 -17.87 3.24 6.60
CA GLY A 274 -17.99 4.66 6.83
C GLY A 274 -17.87 5.48 5.54
N PRO A 275 -18.62 6.59 5.41
CA PRO A 275 -18.56 7.44 4.23
C PRO A 275 -17.17 8.07 4.08
N GLY A 276 -16.68 8.11 2.85
CA GLY A 276 -15.45 8.83 2.52
C GLY A 276 -15.61 10.34 2.75
N THR A 277 -14.54 11.00 3.19
CA THR A 277 -14.55 12.44 3.45
C THR A 277 -14.94 13.20 2.18
N ALA A 278 -15.95 14.06 2.29
CA ALA A 278 -16.44 14.94 1.22
C ALA A 278 -16.70 14.22 -0.11
N ALA A 279 -17.24 13.01 -0.05
CA ALA A 279 -17.52 12.16 -1.21
C ALA A 279 -19.02 12.08 -1.54
N ASP A 280 -19.85 12.92 -0.94
CA ASP A 280 -21.31 13.00 -1.14
C ASP A 280 -22.01 11.62 -1.06
N GLY A 281 -21.50 10.70 -0.21
CA GLY A 281 -22.00 9.34 -0.05
C GLY A 281 -21.61 8.37 -1.18
N MET A 282 -20.93 8.82 -2.22
CA MET A 282 -20.58 8.00 -3.39
C MET A 282 -19.39 7.06 -3.15
N ARG A 283 -18.76 7.17 -2.01
CA ARG A 283 -17.60 6.36 -1.64
C ARG A 283 -17.60 6.04 -0.15
N THR A 284 -17.29 4.79 0.17
CA THR A 284 -16.99 4.35 1.53
C THR A 284 -15.47 4.31 1.76
N SER A 285 -15.06 4.19 3.02
CA SER A 285 -13.65 4.02 3.39
C SER A 285 -13.05 2.74 2.83
N ASP A 286 -13.88 1.75 2.52
CA ASP A 286 -13.52 0.49 1.89
C ASP A 286 -12.72 0.67 0.59
N ARG A 287 -13.10 1.57 -0.26
CA ARG A 287 -12.38 1.84 -1.52
C ARG A 287 -10.98 2.43 -1.33
N LYS A 288 -10.65 2.89 -0.14
CA LYS A 288 -9.30 3.39 0.19
C LYS A 288 -8.34 2.30 0.61
N SER A 289 -8.88 1.19 1.06
CA SER A 289 -8.11 0.14 1.70
C SER A 289 -8.58 -1.20 1.14
N THR A 290 -7.71 -1.89 0.49
CA THR A 290 -7.92 -3.29 0.08
C THR A 290 -8.03 -4.26 1.26
N ARG A 291 -7.97 -3.76 2.50
CA ARG A 291 -8.10 -4.53 3.74
C ARG A 291 -9.36 -5.35 3.88
N LEU A 292 -10.32 -5.11 3.06
CA LEU A 292 -11.69 -5.42 3.41
C LEU A 292 -12.17 -6.73 2.90
N ASN A 293 -11.47 -7.26 1.91
CA ASN A 293 -11.73 -8.61 1.48
C ASN A 293 -11.35 -9.66 2.54
N SER A 294 -10.53 -9.29 3.51
CA SER A 294 -10.17 -10.21 4.61
C SER A 294 -11.22 -10.26 5.74
N SER A 295 -12.08 -9.27 5.86
CA SER A 295 -13.14 -9.26 6.87
C SER A 295 -14.42 -9.95 6.43
N HIS A 296 -14.49 -10.36 5.16
CA HIS A 296 -15.63 -11.09 4.60
C HIS A 296 -15.36 -12.60 4.43
N VAL A 297 -14.21 -13.06 4.89
CA VAL A 297 -13.86 -14.49 4.85
C VAL A 297 -14.09 -15.15 6.19
#